data_5c74fd7650877ea8b89caddded2466dc
#
_entry.id   5c74fd7650877ea8b89caddded2466dc
#
_cell.length_a   1.000
_cell.length_b   1.000
_cell.length_c   1.000
_cell.angle_alpha   90.00
_cell.angle_beta   90.00
_cell.angle_gamma   90.00
#
_symmetry.space_group_name_H-M   'P 1'
#
loop_
_entity.id
_entity.type
_entity.pdbx_description
1 polymer ?
#
loop_
_entity_poly.entity_id
_entity_poly.type
_entity_poly.pdbx_seq_one_letter_code
_entity_poly.pdbx_strand_id
1 'polypeptide(L)'
;AEIIHSVDGLLYYDGANLNAIVGICRPGDMGFDIVHSNLHKTFATPHGGGGPGSGPVAVKEFLKEYLPGPIVQKNEKEYEWYFPGKSIGRMHGYHGNFLVALRALAYMKLLGKEGLDTLGSFAVLNARYLSSIISKVLPLAYTKPCMHEFVSTSKELKKSHKIKAYDIGKALLDKGFHSPTIYFPLIIEEALMFEPTETQTVETLDELAQTLQEIIEDLKINNDKLTHYPKNLPVGRPNELIPAKHLTVNWGDFELLEITE
;
A
#
# COMPACT_ATOMS: atom_id res chain seq x y z
N ALA A 1 22.50 10.82 -1.32
CA ALA A 1 23.18 10.03 -2.35
C ALA A 1 24.71 10.13 -2.17
N GLU A 2 25.28 11.33 -2.14
CA GLU A 2 26.73 11.57 -2.09
C GLU A 2 27.47 10.76 -1.02
N ILE A 3 26.97 10.71 0.21
CA ILE A 3 27.59 9.94 1.31
C ILE A 3 27.67 8.45 1.00
N ILE A 4 26.61 7.88 0.43
CA ILE A 4 26.59 6.46 0.08
C ILE A 4 27.51 6.18 -1.11
N HIS A 5 27.45 7.01 -2.14
CA HIS A 5 28.31 6.86 -3.31
C HIS A 5 29.80 7.08 -3.00
N SER A 6 30.15 7.90 -2.00
CA SER A 6 31.55 8.11 -1.60
C SER A 6 32.25 6.86 -1.04
N VAL A 7 31.51 5.83 -0.72
CA VAL A 7 32.01 4.52 -0.23
C VAL A 7 31.60 3.38 -1.17
N ASP A 8 31.38 3.69 -2.45
CA ASP A 8 30.97 2.75 -3.50
C ASP A 8 29.64 2.01 -3.21
N GLY A 9 28.82 2.58 -2.32
CA GLY A 9 27.49 2.06 -2.01
C GLY A 9 26.48 2.40 -3.09
N LEU A 10 25.43 1.58 -3.22
CA LEU A 10 24.32 1.81 -4.15
C LEU A 10 23.06 2.20 -3.38
N LEU A 11 22.25 3.05 -4.01
CA LEU A 11 20.95 3.48 -3.48
C LEU A 11 19.80 2.80 -4.23
N TYR A 12 18.97 2.13 -3.46
CA TYR A 12 17.74 1.50 -3.94
C TYR A 12 16.52 2.33 -3.52
N TYR A 13 15.67 2.67 -4.48
CA TYR A 13 14.38 3.28 -4.24
C TYR A 13 13.29 2.21 -4.25
N ASP A 14 12.68 1.99 -3.10
CA ASP A 14 11.45 1.20 -3.01
C ASP A 14 10.29 2.06 -3.49
N GLY A 15 9.89 1.85 -4.73
CA GLY A 15 8.79 2.55 -5.39
C GLY A 15 7.46 1.83 -5.23
N ALA A 16 7.25 1.13 -4.11
CA ALA A 16 5.99 0.47 -3.81
C ALA A 16 4.82 1.46 -3.81
N ASN A 17 5.06 2.69 -3.38
CA ASN A 17 4.09 3.77 -3.42
C ASN A 17 4.68 4.98 -4.17
N LEU A 18 4.27 5.16 -5.43
CA LEU A 18 4.74 6.25 -6.29
C LEU A 18 3.71 7.36 -6.50
N ASN A 19 2.47 7.19 -6.08
CA ASN A 19 1.39 8.10 -6.43
C ASN A 19 1.65 9.57 -6.08
N ALA A 20 2.39 9.85 -4.99
CA ALA A 20 2.73 11.22 -4.60
C ALA A 20 3.79 11.89 -5.49
N ILE A 21 4.55 11.13 -6.27
CA ILE A 21 5.71 11.65 -7.02
C ILE A 21 5.62 11.46 -8.54
N VAL A 22 4.65 10.68 -9.02
CA VAL A 22 4.45 10.49 -10.47
C VAL A 22 4.23 11.84 -11.14
N GLY A 23 4.96 12.10 -12.22
CA GLY A 23 4.90 13.36 -12.95
C GLY A 23 5.65 14.53 -12.27
N ILE A 24 6.07 14.40 -11.01
CA ILE A 24 6.68 15.48 -10.22
C ILE A 24 8.19 15.32 -10.12
N CYS A 25 8.68 14.15 -9.74
CA CYS A 25 10.11 13.88 -9.66
C CYS A 25 10.45 12.44 -10.06
N ARG A 26 11.71 12.23 -10.44
CA ARG A 26 12.22 10.93 -10.85
C ARG A 26 13.28 10.45 -9.86
N PRO A 27 13.16 9.24 -9.30
CA PRO A 27 14.14 8.72 -8.35
C PRO A 27 15.59 8.73 -8.87
N GLY A 28 15.79 8.47 -10.17
CA GLY A 28 17.10 8.55 -10.79
C GLY A 28 17.75 9.94 -10.71
N ASP A 29 16.98 11.02 -10.77
CA ASP A 29 17.49 12.41 -10.64
C ASP A 29 17.80 12.75 -9.19
N MET A 30 17.17 12.05 -8.24
CA MET A 30 17.43 12.16 -6.80
C MET A 30 18.69 11.40 -6.36
N GLY A 31 19.35 10.70 -7.28
CA GLY A 31 20.58 9.94 -7.01
C GLY A 31 20.39 8.45 -6.71
N PHE A 32 19.18 7.90 -6.91
CA PHE A 32 18.99 6.46 -6.78
C PHE A 32 19.52 5.71 -8.00
N ASP A 33 20.12 4.56 -7.75
CA ASP A 33 20.76 3.71 -8.76
C ASP A 33 19.81 2.64 -9.28
N ILE A 34 18.91 2.16 -8.41
CA ILE A 34 17.93 1.14 -8.67
C ILE A 34 16.58 1.63 -8.18
N VAL A 35 15.52 1.40 -8.94
CA VAL A 35 14.15 1.63 -8.52
C VAL A 35 13.25 0.50 -8.99
N HIS A 36 12.36 0.04 -8.12
CA HIS A 36 11.21 -0.75 -8.54
C HIS A 36 9.92 0.04 -8.35
N SER A 37 8.89 -0.29 -9.10
CA SER A 37 7.54 0.22 -8.91
C SER A 37 6.54 -0.92 -8.89
N ASN A 38 5.47 -0.76 -8.09
CA ASN A 38 4.40 -1.75 -8.07
C ASN A 38 3.28 -1.33 -9.00
N LEU A 39 3.06 -2.10 -10.07
CA LEU A 39 1.97 -1.83 -11.02
C LEU A 39 0.59 -2.00 -10.37
N HIS A 40 0.50 -2.89 -9.39
CA HIS A 40 -0.73 -3.17 -8.62
C HIS A 40 -1.04 -2.14 -7.51
N LYS A 41 -0.28 -1.05 -7.44
CA LYS A 41 -0.57 0.10 -6.57
C LYS A 41 -0.89 1.33 -7.41
N THR A 42 0.10 2.10 -7.79
CA THR A 42 -0.07 3.37 -8.53
C THR A 42 -0.69 3.21 -9.92
N PHE A 43 -0.52 2.05 -10.59
CA PHE A 43 -0.90 1.86 -11.99
C PHE A 43 -2.12 0.95 -12.20
N ALA A 44 -2.99 0.84 -11.21
CA ALA A 44 -4.33 0.25 -11.28
C ALA A 44 -4.40 -1.20 -11.81
N THR A 45 -3.40 -2.02 -11.50
CA THR A 45 -3.43 -3.43 -11.86
C THR A 45 -3.83 -4.33 -10.69
N PRO A 46 -4.29 -5.58 -10.91
CA PRO A 46 -4.69 -6.44 -9.82
C PRO A 46 -3.49 -6.93 -9.00
N HIS A 47 -3.69 -7.11 -7.68
CA HIS A 47 -2.78 -7.78 -6.75
C HIS A 47 -3.22 -9.22 -6.44
N GLY A 48 -4.53 -9.47 -6.41
CA GLY A 48 -5.14 -10.79 -6.21
C GLY A 48 -4.84 -11.45 -4.86
N GLY A 49 -4.60 -10.66 -3.82
CA GLY A 49 -4.24 -11.20 -2.51
C GLY A 49 -2.87 -11.88 -2.46
N GLY A 50 -1.95 -11.48 -3.33
CA GLY A 50 -0.62 -12.07 -3.48
C GLY A 50 -0.43 -12.86 -4.78
N GLY A 51 -1.33 -12.70 -5.74
CA GLY A 51 -1.31 -13.38 -7.05
C GLY A 51 -0.56 -12.57 -8.13
N PRO A 52 -1.27 -11.84 -9.01
CA PRO A 52 -0.70 -11.25 -10.23
C PRO A 52 0.07 -9.95 -10.01
N GLY A 53 0.63 -9.70 -8.86
CA GLY A 53 1.47 -8.53 -8.60
C GLY A 53 2.64 -8.46 -9.58
N SER A 54 3.02 -7.24 -9.97
CA SER A 54 4.15 -7.01 -10.89
C SER A 54 4.91 -5.76 -10.48
N GLY A 55 6.23 -5.80 -10.66
CA GLY A 55 7.14 -4.73 -10.28
C GLY A 55 8.28 -4.58 -11.29
N PRO A 56 8.13 -3.70 -12.29
CA PRO A 56 9.26 -3.38 -13.16
C PRO A 56 10.39 -2.72 -12.36
N VAL A 57 11.61 -3.09 -12.72
CA VAL A 57 12.84 -2.56 -12.14
C VAL A 57 13.57 -1.72 -13.18
N ALA A 58 13.94 -0.51 -12.83
CA ALA A 58 14.78 0.35 -13.62
C ALA A 58 16.11 0.61 -12.89
N VAL A 59 17.18 0.74 -13.65
CA VAL A 59 18.54 0.92 -13.12
C VAL A 59 19.29 2.01 -13.87
N LYS A 60 20.34 2.55 -13.25
CA LYS A 60 21.33 3.38 -13.95
C LYS A 60 22.08 2.56 -14.99
N GLU A 61 22.61 3.20 -16.05
CA GLU A 61 23.24 2.55 -17.21
C GLU A 61 24.36 1.57 -16.81
N PHE A 62 25.18 1.89 -15.81
CA PHE A 62 26.27 1.03 -15.36
C PHE A 62 25.81 -0.30 -14.72
N LEU A 63 24.52 -0.41 -14.33
CA LEU A 63 23.93 -1.64 -13.79
C LEU A 63 23.16 -2.47 -14.82
N LYS A 64 23.00 -1.97 -16.03
CA LYS A 64 22.19 -2.59 -17.09
C LYS A 64 22.58 -4.04 -17.38
N GLU A 65 23.88 -4.34 -17.42
CA GLU A 65 24.38 -5.66 -17.71
C GLU A 65 24.11 -6.71 -16.62
N TYR A 66 23.67 -6.26 -15.43
CA TYR A 66 23.32 -7.14 -14.31
C TYR A 66 21.82 -7.44 -14.21
N LEU A 67 21.00 -6.81 -15.03
CA LEU A 67 19.54 -7.03 -15.01
C LEU A 67 19.18 -8.50 -15.24
N PRO A 68 18.08 -8.99 -14.65
CA PRO A 68 17.54 -10.30 -14.97
C PRO A 68 17.25 -10.41 -16.47
N GLY A 69 17.55 -11.55 -17.05
CA GLY A 69 17.28 -11.84 -18.46
C GLY A 69 16.18 -12.91 -18.65
N PRO A 70 15.66 -13.07 -19.87
CA PRO A 70 15.86 -12.18 -21.02
C PRO A 70 15.02 -10.90 -20.90
N ILE A 71 15.50 -9.83 -21.53
CA ILE A 71 14.77 -8.56 -21.72
C ILE A 71 14.51 -8.32 -23.21
N VAL A 72 13.52 -7.48 -23.51
CA VAL A 72 13.26 -7.07 -24.89
C VAL A 72 14.16 -5.90 -25.25
N GLN A 73 14.92 -6.04 -26.30
CA GLN A 73 15.74 -4.98 -26.87
C GLN A 73 15.21 -4.61 -28.26
N LYS A 74 15.24 -3.33 -28.60
CA LYS A 74 14.92 -2.83 -29.94
C LYS A 74 16.23 -2.54 -30.66
N ASN A 75 16.42 -3.16 -31.81
CA ASN A 75 17.42 -2.76 -32.80
C ASN A 75 16.77 -1.85 -33.87
N GLU A 76 17.50 -1.49 -34.92
CA GLU A 76 17.00 -0.60 -35.97
C GLU A 76 15.78 -1.13 -36.75
N LYS A 77 15.57 -2.44 -36.80
CA LYS A 77 14.57 -3.11 -37.64
C LYS A 77 13.46 -3.77 -36.86
N GLU A 78 13.80 -4.41 -35.73
CA GLU A 78 12.89 -5.28 -35.01
C GLU A 78 13.16 -5.34 -33.50
N TYR A 79 12.27 -5.99 -32.75
CA TYR A 79 12.46 -6.32 -31.35
C TYR A 79 13.03 -7.74 -31.23
N GLU A 80 14.00 -7.91 -30.35
CA GLU A 80 14.65 -9.18 -30.08
C GLU A 80 14.80 -9.45 -28.58
N TRP A 81 15.01 -10.71 -28.24
CA TRP A 81 15.36 -11.09 -26.89
C TRP A 81 16.85 -10.90 -26.66
N TYR A 82 17.17 -10.16 -25.61
CA TYR A 82 18.56 -9.93 -25.18
C TYR A 82 18.76 -10.52 -23.78
N PHE A 83 19.88 -11.20 -23.58
CA PHE A 83 20.29 -11.69 -22.27
C PHE A 83 21.55 -10.91 -21.86
N PRO A 84 21.49 -10.05 -20.82
CA PRO A 84 22.64 -9.24 -20.42
C PRO A 84 23.84 -10.11 -20.03
N GLY A 85 25.06 -9.68 -20.40
CA GLY A 85 26.25 -10.51 -20.25
C GLY A 85 26.68 -10.85 -18.83
N LYS A 86 26.25 -10.00 -17.85
CA LYS A 86 26.49 -10.20 -16.42
C LYS A 86 25.18 -10.41 -15.65
N SER A 87 24.14 -10.86 -16.34
CA SER A 87 22.80 -11.04 -15.75
C SER A 87 22.84 -11.91 -14.50
N ILE A 88 22.06 -11.53 -13.49
CA ILE A 88 21.81 -12.37 -12.30
C ILE A 88 20.95 -13.60 -12.60
N GLY A 89 20.55 -13.80 -13.84
CA GLY A 89 19.75 -14.92 -14.29
C GLY A 89 18.28 -14.60 -14.50
N ARG A 90 17.48 -15.64 -14.64
CA ARG A 90 16.04 -15.53 -14.83
C ARG A 90 15.33 -15.48 -13.45
N MET A 91 14.65 -14.38 -13.16
CA MET A 91 14.00 -14.14 -11.86
C MET A 91 12.49 -14.39 -11.86
N HIS A 92 11.88 -14.58 -13.01
CA HIS A 92 10.45 -14.82 -13.16
C HIS A 92 10.17 -16.00 -14.07
N GLY A 93 8.99 -16.61 -13.92
CA GLY A 93 8.50 -17.62 -14.83
C GLY A 93 8.14 -16.99 -16.18
N TYR A 94 8.30 -17.74 -17.26
CA TYR A 94 7.99 -17.33 -18.62
C TYR A 94 8.62 -15.94 -18.94
N HIS A 95 7.84 -14.93 -19.25
CA HIS A 95 8.26 -13.57 -19.57
C HIS A 95 7.64 -12.51 -18.62
N GLY A 96 7.31 -12.91 -17.40
CA GLY A 96 6.64 -12.07 -16.43
C GLY A 96 5.14 -11.91 -16.68
N ASN A 97 4.52 -10.97 -16.01
CA ASN A 97 3.08 -10.70 -16.06
C ASN A 97 2.72 -9.75 -17.22
N PHE A 98 2.77 -10.24 -18.45
CA PHE A 98 2.53 -9.42 -19.65
C PHE A 98 1.18 -8.69 -19.62
N LEU A 99 0.07 -9.38 -19.29
CA LEU A 99 -1.26 -8.75 -19.26
C LEU A 99 -1.37 -7.69 -18.16
N VAL A 100 -0.68 -7.85 -17.05
CA VAL A 100 -0.60 -6.83 -15.99
C VAL A 100 0.14 -5.60 -16.48
N ALA A 101 1.28 -5.78 -17.17
CA ALA A 101 2.01 -4.68 -17.78
C ALA A 101 1.18 -3.95 -18.86
N LEU A 102 0.43 -4.71 -19.68
CA LEU A 102 -0.46 -4.14 -20.70
C LEU A 102 -1.59 -3.32 -20.07
N ARG A 103 -2.17 -3.80 -18.95
CA ARG A 103 -3.19 -3.04 -18.20
C ARG A 103 -2.63 -1.74 -17.65
N ALA A 104 -1.44 -1.75 -17.05
CA ALA A 104 -0.77 -0.53 -16.60
C ALA A 104 -0.52 0.45 -17.74
N LEU A 105 -0.07 -0.04 -18.91
CA LEU A 105 0.12 0.78 -20.10
C LEU A 105 -1.19 1.41 -20.56
N ALA A 106 -2.29 0.66 -20.58
CA ALA A 106 -3.62 1.16 -20.94
C ALA A 106 -4.07 2.27 -19.97
N TYR A 107 -3.87 2.09 -18.66
CA TYR A 107 -4.15 3.11 -17.64
C TYR A 107 -3.34 4.38 -17.87
N MET A 108 -2.03 4.26 -18.08
CA MET A 108 -1.18 5.42 -18.36
C MET A 108 -1.57 6.14 -19.65
N LYS A 109 -1.96 5.40 -20.69
CA LYS A 109 -2.46 5.99 -21.96
C LYS A 109 -3.81 6.68 -21.79
N LEU A 110 -4.69 6.15 -20.96
CA LEU A 110 -5.99 6.75 -20.63
C LEU A 110 -5.81 8.11 -19.93
N LEU A 111 -4.92 8.18 -18.96
CA LEU A 111 -4.61 9.43 -18.25
C LEU A 111 -3.90 10.44 -19.15
N GLY A 112 -3.08 9.98 -20.06
CA GLY A 112 -2.21 10.82 -20.87
C GLY A 112 -1.17 11.57 -20.04
N LYS A 113 -0.45 12.49 -20.68
CA LYS A 113 0.59 13.27 -20.00
C LYS A 113 0.01 14.14 -18.88
N GLU A 114 -1.07 14.86 -19.16
CA GLU A 114 -1.69 15.79 -18.19
C GLU A 114 -2.20 15.07 -16.95
N GLY A 115 -2.88 13.93 -17.13
CA GLY A 115 -3.35 13.13 -15.99
C GLY A 115 -2.21 12.58 -15.14
N LEU A 116 -1.12 12.09 -15.76
CA LEU A 116 0.04 11.63 -15.04
C LEU A 116 0.79 12.74 -14.30
N ASP A 117 0.91 13.92 -14.90
CA ASP A 117 1.57 15.09 -14.31
C ASP A 117 0.81 15.63 -13.07
N THR A 118 -0.52 15.43 -13.02
CA THR A 118 -1.38 15.93 -11.92
C THR A 118 -1.69 14.89 -10.87
N LEU A 119 -1.48 13.61 -11.14
CA LEU A 119 -1.84 12.48 -10.27
C LEU A 119 -1.31 12.67 -8.83
N GLY A 120 -0.01 12.93 -8.68
CA GLY A 120 0.62 13.12 -7.37
C GLY A 120 0.05 14.32 -6.61
N SER A 121 -0.29 15.40 -7.31
CA SER A 121 -0.90 16.58 -6.68
C SER A 121 -2.29 16.28 -6.14
N PHE A 122 -3.10 15.51 -6.85
CA PHE A 122 -4.43 15.07 -6.38
C PHE A 122 -4.33 14.12 -5.18
N ALA A 123 -3.39 13.17 -5.20
CA ALA A 123 -3.16 12.27 -4.07
C ALA A 123 -2.81 13.06 -2.79
N VAL A 124 -1.92 14.05 -2.90
CA VAL A 124 -1.55 14.92 -1.77
C VAL A 124 -2.71 15.82 -1.33
N LEU A 125 -3.48 16.36 -2.26
CA LEU A 125 -4.65 17.18 -1.95
C LEU A 125 -5.69 16.39 -1.17
N ASN A 126 -6.05 15.20 -1.64
CA ASN A 126 -7.00 14.31 -0.97
C ASN A 126 -6.54 13.94 0.45
N ALA A 127 -5.27 13.60 0.63
CA ALA A 127 -4.73 13.28 1.94
C ALA A 127 -4.78 14.48 2.90
N ARG A 128 -4.43 15.67 2.45
CA ARG A 128 -4.50 16.91 3.26
C ARG A 128 -5.94 17.28 3.59
N TYR A 129 -6.85 17.14 2.64
CA TYR A 129 -8.26 17.38 2.87
C TYR A 129 -8.80 16.41 3.93
N LEU A 130 -8.62 15.11 3.74
CA LEU A 130 -9.10 14.10 4.68
C LEU A 130 -8.45 14.27 6.07
N SER A 131 -7.15 14.54 6.14
CA SER A 131 -6.47 14.76 7.42
C SER A 131 -7.05 15.95 8.20
N SER A 132 -7.48 17.01 7.50
CA SER A 132 -8.11 18.19 8.13
C SER A 132 -9.46 17.87 8.76
N ILE A 133 -10.19 16.90 8.20
CA ILE A 133 -11.49 16.45 8.73
C ILE A 133 -11.28 15.42 9.84
N ILE A 134 -10.46 14.41 9.59
CA ILE A 134 -10.16 13.34 10.55
C ILE A 134 -9.53 13.90 11.84
N SER A 135 -8.74 14.96 11.77
CA SER A 135 -8.14 15.59 12.95
C SER A 135 -9.16 16.08 13.99
N LYS A 136 -10.42 16.29 13.61
CA LYS A 136 -11.52 16.66 14.51
C LYS A 136 -12.08 15.46 15.28
N VAL A 137 -11.80 14.25 14.80
CA VAL A 137 -12.35 12.98 15.34
C VAL A 137 -11.26 12.17 16.04
N LEU A 138 -10.08 12.09 15.42
CA LEU A 138 -8.88 11.40 15.92
C LEU A 138 -7.67 12.34 15.86
N PRO A 139 -6.85 12.41 16.92
CA PRO A 139 -5.64 13.22 16.87
C PRO A 139 -4.67 12.73 15.80
N LEU A 140 -4.07 13.65 15.06
CA LEU A 140 -2.96 13.35 14.16
C LEU A 140 -1.69 13.08 14.96
N ALA A 141 -0.93 12.06 14.53
CA ALA A 141 0.37 11.75 15.14
C ALA A 141 1.44 12.81 14.82
N TYR A 142 1.29 13.51 13.69
CA TYR A 142 2.21 14.55 13.24
C TYR A 142 1.42 15.79 12.85
N THR A 143 1.92 16.96 13.28
CA THR A 143 1.27 18.27 13.05
C THR A 143 1.67 18.95 11.74
N LYS A 144 2.76 18.49 11.11
CA LYS A 144 3.20 19.02 9.82
C LYS A 144 2.28 18.55 8.69
N PRO A 145 2.09 19.34 7.63
CA PRO A 145 1.32 18.92 6.47
C PRO A 145 1.87 17.61 5.90
N CYS A 146 0.97 16.66 5.65
CA CYS A 146 1.32 15.37 5.04
C CYS A 146 1.54 15.49 3.52
N MET A 147 2.15 14.45 2.95
CA MET A 147 2.14 14.19 1.51
C MET A 147 0.83 13.45 1.16
N HIS A 148 0.92 12.25 0.63
CA HIS A 148 -0.21 11.43 0.16
C HIS A 148 -0.84 10.55 1.25
N GLU A 149 -0.27 10.52 2.44
CA GLU A 149 -0.74 9.73 3.58
C GLU A 149 -0.55 10.49 4.89
N PHE A 150 -1.33 10.14 5.90
CA PHE A 150 -1.18 10.69 7.24
C PHE A 150 -1.50 9.64 8.30
N VAL A 151 -0.99 9.84 9.50
CA VAL A 151 -1.19 8.93 10.63
C VAL A 151 -2.00 9.62 11.72
N SER A 152 -3.10 8.98 12.12
CA SER A 152 -3.87 9.29 13.32
C SER A 152 -3.63 8.23 14.39
N THR A 153 -4.05 8.51 15.64
CA THR A 153 -3.92 7.56 16.73
C THR A 153 -5.18 7.47 17.56
N SER A 154 -5.56 6.24 17.94
CA SER A 154 -6.63 5.98 18.90
C SER A 154 -6.11 5.75 20.34
N LYS A 155 -4.88 6.12 20.64
CA LYS A 155 -4.24 5.91 21.96
C LYS A 155 -5.08 6.38 23.13
N GLU A 156 -5.65 7.57 23.06
CA GLU A 156 -6.48 8.12 24.13
C GLU A 156 -7.84 7.41 24.23
N LEU A 157 -8.41 6.97 23.10
CA LEU A 157 -9.64 6.15 23.07
C LEU A 157 -9.39 4.77 23.72
N LYS A 158 -8.22 4.19 23.48
CA LYS A 158 -7.82 2.92 24.14
C LYS A 158 -7.75 3.09 25.66
N LYS A 159 -7.15 4.18 26.15
CA LYS A 159 -7.03 4.45 27.58
C LYS A 159 -8.38 4.68 28.24
N SER A 160 -9.23 5.52 27.65
CA SER A 160 -10.50 5.95 28.24
C SER A 160 -11.63 4.95 28.04
N HIS A 161 -11.71 4.30 26.87
CA HIS A 161 -12.85 3.46 26.45
C HIS A 161 -12.43 2.07 25.97
N LYS A 162 -11.17 1.69 26.07
CA LYS A 162 -10.63 0.40 25.57
C LYS A 162 -10.71 0.21 24.03
N ILE A 163 -11.04 1.26 23.28
CA ILE A 163 -11.17 1.23 21.80
C ILE A 163 -9.78 1.25 21.16
N LYS A 164 -9.43 0.18 20.51
CA LYS A 164 -8.14 0.01 19.80
C LYS A 164 -8.24 0.38 18.33
N ALA A 165 -7.11 0.64 17.68
CA ALA A 165 -7.04 0.82 16.22
C ALA A 165 -7.66 -0.37 15.46
N TYR A 166 -7.47 -1.59 15.96
CA TYR A 166 -8.06 -2.82 15.42
C TYR A 166 -9.60 -2.78 15.40
N ASP A 167 -10.21 -2.29 16.47
CA ASP A 167 -11.68 -2.23 16.59
C ASP A 167 -12.27 -1.23 15.59
N ILE A 168 -11.62 -0.08 15.43
CA ILE A 168 -11.99 0.94 14.44
C ILE A 168 -11.85 0.38 13.02
N GLY A 169 -10.71 -0.27 12.72
CA GLY A 169 -10.49 -0.88 11.40
C GLY A 169 -11.54 -1.94 11.05
N LYS A 170 -11.91 -2.81 12.01
CA LYS A 170 -12.97 -3.82 11.80
C LYS A 170 -14.35 -3.19 11.63
N ALA A 171 -14.66 -2.11 12.35
CA ALA A 171 -15.92 -1.41 12.19
C ALA A 171 -16.00 -0.67 10.83
N LEU A 172 -14.92 -0.09 10.34
CA LEU A 172 -14.87 0.51 9.01
C LEU A 172 -15.11 -0.53 7.90
N LEU A 173 -14.49 -1.70 7.98
CA LEU A 173 -14.75 -2.81 7.06
C LEU A 173 -16.24 -3.20 7.04
N ASP A 174 -16.86 -3.27 8.20
CA ASP A 174 -18.28 -3.61 8.34
C ASP A 174 -19.22 -2.55 7.74
N LYS A 175 -18.74 -1.32 7.62
CA LYS A 175 -19.42 -0.19 6.97
C LYS A 175 -19.09 -0.04 5.47
N GLY A 176 -18.32 -0.98 4.91
CA GLY A 176 -17.97 -1.00 3.48
C GLY A 176 -16.73 -0.19 3.10
N PHE A 177 -16.01 0.36 4.07
CA PHE A 177 -14.75 1.06 3.81
C PHE A 177 -13.56 0.13 3.95
N HIS A 178 -12.56 0.31 3.10
CA HIS A 178 -11.27 -0.32 3.30
C HIS A 178 -10.64 0.21 4.59
N SER A 179 -10.23 -0.70 5.47
CA SER A 179 -9.57 -0.30 6.73
C SER A 179 -8.27 0.45 6.45
N PRO A 180 -7.97 1.55 7.15
CA PRO A 180 -6.63 2.11 7.14
C PRO A 180 -5.63 1.07 7.65
N THR A 181 -4.35 1.24 7.32
CA THR A 181 -3.29 0.40 7.89
C THR A 181 -3.20 0.67 9.38
N ILE A 182 -3.38 -0.37 10.20
CA ILE A 182 -3.34 -0.26 11.65
C ILE A 182 -1.98 -0.67 12.20
N TYR A 183 -1.61 -0.13 13.38
CA TYR A 183 -0.35 -0.41 14.09
C TYR A 183 0.91 -0.10 13.30
N PHE A 184 0.82 0.76 12.31
CA PHE A 184 1.95 1.25 11.53
C PHE A 184 1.88 2.77 11.33
N PRO A 185 3.00 3.51 11.52
CA PRO A 185 4.35 3.03 11.89
C PRO A 185 4.43 2.58 13.36
N LEU A 186 5.30 1.61 13.65
CA LEU A 186 5.42 0.96 14.97
C LEU A 186 5.75 1.92 16.13
N ILE A 187 6.31 3.08 15.83
CA ILE A 187 6.64 4.12 16.83
C ILE A 187 5.41 4.90 17.33
N ILE A 188 4.26 4.74 16.68
CA ILE A 188 3.01 5.38 17.07
C ILE A 188 2.07 4.33 17.67
N GLU A 189 1.75 4.49 18.95
CA GLU A 189 0.82 3.60 19.64
C GLU A 189 -0.60 3.77 19.08
N GLU A 190 -1.28 2.65 18.78
CA GLU A 190 -2.63 2.60 18.19
C GLU A 190 -2.74 3.44 16.91
N ALA A 191 -1.75 3.31 16.04
CA ALA A 191 -1.70 4.03 14.77
C ALA A 191 -2.79 3.57 13.81
N LEU A 192 -3.35 4.54 13.07
CA LEU A 192 -4.19 4.35 11.90
C LEU A 192 -3.61 5.22 10.77
N MET A 193 -3.07 4.60 9.73
CA MET A 193 -2.49 5.30 8.59
C MET A 193 -3.48 5.32 7.44
N PHE A 194 -3.88 6.51 7.05
CA PHE A 194 -4.83 6.77 5.97
C PHE A 194 -4.09 7.22 4.72
N GLU A 195 -4.43 6.60 3.61
CA GLU A 195 -3.95 6.93 2.28
C GLU A 195 -5.15 7.02 1.32
N PRO A 196 -5.84 8.17 1.25
CA PRO A 196 -6.84 8.38 0.22
C PRO A 196 -6.13 8.64 -1.10
N THR A 197 -6.31 7.77 -2.06
CA THR A 197 -5.67 7.90 -3.37
C THR A 197 -6.26 9.06 -4.18
N GLU A 198 -5.63 9.40 -5.29
CA GLU A 198 -6.10 10.39 -6.25
C GLU A 198 -7.46 10.06 -6.86
N THR A 199 -7.88 8.81 -6.79
CA THR A 199 -9.15 8.33 -7.36
C THR A 199 -10.38 8.62 -6.49
N GLN A 200 -10.18 9.05 -5.24
CA GLN A 200 -11.29 9.30 -4.31
C GLN A 200 -11.91 10.68 -4.57
N THR A 201 -13.24 10.71 -4.52
CA THR A 201 -14.01 11.97 -4.61
C THR A 201 -14.14 12.62 -3.23
N VAL A 202 -14.45 13.91 -3.20
CA VAL A 202 -14.68 14.65 -1.94
C VAL A 202 -15.82 14.01 -1.15
N GLU A 203 -16.89 13.59 -1.82
CA GLU A 203 -18.05 12.94 -1.20
C GLU A 203 -17.66 11.64 -0.48
N THR A 204 -16.81 10.81 -1.11
CA THR A 204 -16.30 9.58 -0.48
C THR A 204 -15.42 9.88 0.74
N LEU A 205 -14.60 10.94 0.68
CA LEU A 205 -13.76 11.35 1.80
C LEU A 205 -14.58 11.88 2.97
N ASP A 206 -15.63 12.65 2.69
CA ASP A 206 -16.56 13.17 3.69
C ASP A 206 -17.35 12.02 4.34
N GLU A 207 -17.85 11.07 3.54
CA GLU A 207 -18.57 9.89 4.02
C GLU A 207 -17.68 9.02 4.93
N LEU A 208 -16.41 8.81 4.57
CA LEU A 208 -15.47 8.10 5.43
C LEU A 208 -15.29 8.81 6.77
N ALA A 209 -15.09 10.12 6.75
CA ALA A 209 -14.87 10.90 7.98
C ALA A 209 -16.11 10.89 8.89
N GLN A 210 -17.31 11.04 8.32
CA GLN A 210 -18.57 10.94 9.05
C GLN A 210 -18.77 9.54 9.64
N THR A 211 -18.56 8.50 8.83
CA THR A 211 -18.67 7.09 9.28
C THR A 211 -17.70 6.79 10.42
N LEU A 212 -16.47 7.29 10.35
CA LEU A 212 -15.50 7.15 11.43
C LEU A 212 -15.96 7.82 12.71
N GLN A 213 -16.54 9.02 12.62
CA GLN A 213 -17.11 9.72 13.77
C GLN A 213 -18.25 8.90 14.40
N GLU A 214 -19.20 8.44 13.59
CA GLU A 214 -20.34 7.63 14.05
C GLU A 214 -19.88 6.33 14.73
N ILE A 215 -18.88 5.64 14.17
CA ILE A 215 -18.27 4.44 14.77
C ILE A 215 -17.70 4.77 16.15
N ILE A 216 -16.91 5.82 16.26
CA ILE A 216 -16.27 6.18 17.53
C ILE A 216 -17.32 6.57 18.59
N GLU A 217 -18.35 7.30 18.21
CA GLU A 217 -19.44 7.66 19.11
C GLU A 217 -20.24 6.43 19.57
N ASP A 218 -20.59 5.52 18.65
CA ASP A 218 -21.28 4.26 19.01
C ASP A 218 -20.43 3.40 19.94
N LEU A 219 -19.13 3.25 19.66
CA LEU A 219 -18.22 2.45 20.48
C LEU A 219 -17.96 3.05 21.87
N LYS A 220 -18.03 4.38 22.02
CA LYS A 220 -17.93 5.04 23.33
C LYS A 220 -19.17 4.78 24.19
N ILE A 221 -20.36 4.75 23.59
CA ILE A 221 -21.64 4.53 24.29
C ILE A 221 -21.83 3.03 24.57
N ASN A 222 -21.55 2.20 23.58
CA ASN A 222 -21.82 0.76 23.58
C ASN A 222 -20.50 -0.03 23.56
N ASN A 223 -19.74 0.06 24.63
CA ASN A 223 -18.38 -0.54 24.71
C ASN A 223 -18.38 -2.07 24.58
N ASP A 224 -19.47 -2.75 24.92
CA ASP A 224 -19.70 -4.17 24.72
C ASP A 224 -19.68 -4.58 23.22
N LYS A 225 -19.95 -3.63 22.31
CA LYS A 225 -19.91 -3.86 20.87
C LYS A 225 -18.48 -3.94 20.28
N LEU A 226 -17.45 -3.63 21.05
CA LEU A 226 -16.05 -3.65 20.56
C LEU A 226 -15.69 -4.97 19.85
N THR A 227 -16.12 -6.09 20.40
CA THR A 227 -15.85 -7.43 19.86
C THR A 227 -16.83 -7.87 18.77
N HIS A 228 -17.93 -7.14 18.58
CA HIS A 228 -18.98 -7.54 17.65
C HIS A 228 -18.67 -7.18 16.19
N TYR A 229 -17.75 -6.27 15.93
CA TYR A 229 -17.38 -5.93 14.56
C TYR A 229 -16.27 -6.85 14.02
N PRO A 230 -16.32 -7.28 12.74
CA PRO A 230 -17.39 -7.01 11.76
C PRO A 230 -18.63 -7.92 12.01
N LYS A 231 -19.84 -7.41 11.68
CA LYS A 231 -21.12 -8.13 11.78
C LYS A 231 -21.65 -8.58 10.43
N ASN A 232 -21.47 -7.74 9.43
CA ASN A 232 -22.07 -7.88 8.11
C ASN A 232 -21.15 -8.59 7.10
N LEU A 233 -19.91 -8.92 7.51
CA LEU A 233 -18.96 -9.63 6.68
C LEU A 233 -19.07 -11.14 6.89
N PRO A 234 -18.76 -11.94 5.83
CA PRO A 234 -18.80 -13.41 5.92
C PRO A 234 -17.84 -14.00 6.96
N VAL A 235 -16.76 -13.28 7.27
CA VAL A 235 -15.72 -13.70 8.23
C VAL A 235 -15.64 -12.67 9.34
N GLY A 236 -15.78 -13.13 10.58
CA GLY A 236 -15.60 -12.32 11.79
C GLY A 236 -14.13 -12.07 12.12
N ARG A 237 -13.83 -11.88 13.40
CA ARG A 237 -12.45 -11.74 13.90
C ARG A 237 -11.77 -13.11 13.91
N PRO A 238 -10.66 -13.30 13.16
CA PRO A 238 -9.93 -14.55 13.24
C PRO A 238 -9.28 -14.72 14.61
N ASN A 239 -9.15 -15.95 15.05
CA ASN A 239 -8.36 -16.28 16.23
C ASN A 239 -6.88 -16.33 15.83
N GLU A 240 -6.15 -15.23 16.03
CA GLU A 240 -4.74 -15.09 15.63
C GLU A 240 -3.78 -15.92 16.53
N LEU A 241 -4.24 -16.35 17.72
CA LEU A 241 -3.40 -17.09 18.66
C LEU A 241 -3.19 -18.54 18.24
N ILE A 242 -4.20 -19.17 17.66
CA ILE A 242 -4.11 -20.58 17.24
C ILE A 242 -3.02 -20.76 16.18
N PRO A 243 -3.04 -20.07 15.04
CA PRO A 243 -1.99 -20.24 14.03
C PRO A 243 -0.61 -19.77 14.49
N ALA A 244 -0.53 -18.83 15.44
CA ALA A 244 0.76 -18.41 16.02
C ALA A 244 1.39 -19.47 16.96
N LYS A 245 0.57 -20.28 17.63
CA LYS A 245 1.03 -21.33 18.56
C LYS A 245 1.11 -22.71 17.92
N HIS A 246 0.21 -22.98 16.98
CA HIS A 246 0.05 -24.27 16.31
C HIS A 246 0.03 -24.05 14.81
N LEU A 247 1.21 -24.10 14.19
CA LEU A 247 1.34 -23.92 12.75
C LEU A 247 0.78 -25.17 12.04
N THR A 248 -0.41 -25.03 11.50
CA THR A 248 -1.08 -26.06 10.71
C THR A 248 -0.80 -25.82 9.25
N VAL A 249 -0.01 -26.70 8.62
CA VAL A 249 0.47 -26.54 7.23
C VAL A 249 -0.19 -27.46 6.22
N ASN A 250 -1.02 -28.38 6.69
CA ASN A 250 -1.77 -29.30 5.84
C ASN A 250 -3.14 -29.61 6.45
N TRP A 251 -4.02 -30.21 5.63
CA TRP A 251 -5.40 -30.49 6.04
C TRP A 251 -5.50 -31.52 7.17
N GLY A 252 -4.64 -32.54 7.17
CA GLY A 252 -4.64 -33.57 8.22
C GLY A 252 -4.31 -33.01 9.60
N ASP A 253 -3.36 -32.07 9.68
CA ASP A 253 -3.05 -31.38 10.95
C ASP A 253 -4.22 -30.48 11.39
N PHE A 254 -4.97 -29.92 10.43
CA PHE A 254 -6.13 -29.07 10.72
C PHE A 254 -7.27 -29.85 11.38
N GLU A 255 -7.53 -31.11 10.96
CA GLU A 255 -8.57 -31.97 11.52
C GLU A 255 -8.28 -32.38 12.97
N LEU A 256 -7.01 -32.31 13.41
CA LEU A 256 -6.60 -32.61 14.78
C LEU A 256 -6.77 -31.42 15.73
N LEU A 257 -7.01 -30.22 15.22
CA LEU A 257 -7.32 -29.05 16.04
C LEU A 257 -8.79 -29.15 16.49
N GLU A 258 -9.03 -29.63 17.71
CA GLU A 258 -10.32 -29.41 18.36
C GLU A 258 -10.54 -27.89 18.46
N ILE A 259 -11.42 -27.38 17.61
CA ILE A 259 -11.90 -26.00 17.68
C ILE A 259 -12.84 -25.96 18.90
N THR A 260 -12.26 -25.80 20.08
CA THR A 260 -13.04 -25.42 21.24
C THR A 260 -13.51 -23.98 21.03
N GLU A 261 -14.83 -23.83 20.89
CA GLU A 261 -15.54 -22.55 20.81
C GLU A 261 -15.23 -21.61 21.98
#